data_b76b28967a412273f212b5f024a2aca7
#
_entry.id   b76b28967a412273f212b5f024a2aca7
#
_cell.length_a   1.000
_cell.length_b   1.000
_cell.length_c   1.000
_cell.angle_alpha   90.00
_cell.angle_beta   90.00
_cell.angle_gamma   90.00
#
_symmetry.space_group_name_H-M   'P 1'
#
loop_
_entity.id
_entity.type
_entity.pdbx_description
1 polymer ?
#
loop_
_entity_poly.entity_id
_entity_poly.type
_entity_poly.pdbx_seq_one_letter_code
_entity_poly.pdbx_strand_id
1 'polypeptide(L)'
;KVVKVFTHEEESIADFNKLNDQLFESADNANKFGNILMPINAQLGNVSYVLVALVGGILALEGIGGFTLGKLASFLTFNKSFSQPINQLSMQINNIVMALAGSERIFNLLDEKPETDDGYVTLVRAKKENGQITECSERTGMWAWKHVHQADGSVDYIELKGDVVFDDVDFGYNPDKMVLHNVDLFATPGQKIAFVGSTGAGKTTITNLINRFYDIQDGKIRYDGININKIKKDDLRHSLGIVLQDTHLFTATVMENIRYGKLDATDEEVIAAAKLANADTFIHQLPDGYNTLLTGDGANLSQGQRQLLAIARAAIADPPVLILDEATSSIDTRTEKIVQDGMDKLMRGRTTFVIAHRLSTVRNSDCIMV
;
A
#
# COMPACT_ATOMS: atom_id res chain seq x y z
N LYS A 1 20.74 -18.17 -10.83
CA LYS A 1 20.56 -19.17 -11.89
C LYS A 1 20.46 -18.53 -13.27
N VAL A 2 19.63 -17.47 -13.46
CA VAL A 2 19.43 -16.78 -14.76
C VAL A 2 20.75 -16.27 -15.33
N VAL A 3 21.53 -15.52 -14.57
CA VAL A 3 22.85 -14.99 -14.96
C VAL A 3 23.77 -16.09 -15.51
N LYS A 4 23.82 -17.25 -14.84
CA LYS A 4 24.60 -18.40 -15.24
C LYS A 4 24.14 -19.05 -16.56
N VAL A 5 22.79 -19.16 -16.74
CA VAL A 5 22.22 -19.77 -17.94
C VAL A 5 22.46 -18.92 -19.19
N PHE A 6 22.45 -17.59 -19.03
CA PHE A 6 22.67 -16.66 -20.14
C PHE A 6 24.12 -16.15 -20.26
N THR A 7 25.06 -16.68 -19.44
CA THR A 7 26.48 -16.31 -19.45
C THR A 7 26.74 -14.80 -19.30
N HIS A 8 25.93 -14.11 -18.46
CA HIS A 8 26.05 -12.69 -18.17
C HIS A 8 26.84 -12.39 -16.87
N GLU A 9 27.75 -13.29 -16.45
CA GLU A 9 28.49 -13.12 -15.19
C GLU A 9 29.39 -11.89 -15.22
N GLU A 10 30.12 -11.66 -16.33
CA GLU A 10 31.04 -10.53 -16.42
C GLU A 10 30.32 -9.20 -16.38
N GLU A 11 29.20 -9.07 -17.09
CA GLU A 11 28.36 -7.87 -17.07
C GLU A 11 27.76 -7.63 -15.67
N SER A 12 27.22 -8.68 -15.03
CA SER A 12 26.70 -8.58 -13.67
C SER A 12 27.78 -8.21 -12.64
N ILE A 13 29.02 -8.69 -12.81
CA ILE A 13 30.16 -8.30 -11.96
C ILE A 13 30.54 -6.83 -12.20
N ALA A 14 30.52 -6.38 -13.45
CA ALA A 14 30.82 -4.98 -13.79
C ALA A 14 29.77 -4.02 -13.17
N ASP A 15 28.48 -4.36 -13.26
CA ASP A 15 27.39 -3.59 -12.64
C ASP A 15 27.49 -3.59 -11.11
N PHE A 16 27.77 -4.76 -10.52
CA PHE A 16 28.00 -4.86 -9.08
C PHE A 16 29.17 -4.00 -8.62
N ASN A 17 30.31 -4.06 -9.33
CA ASN A 17 31.49 -3.26 -8.99
C ASN A 17 31.18 -1.78 -9.06
N LYS A 18 30.45 -1.33 -10.09
CA LYS A 18 30.03 0.09 -10.21
C LYS A 18 29.19 0.55 -9.01
N LEU A 19 28.22 -0.25 -8.59
CA LEU A 19 27.40 0.03 -7.40
C LEU A 19 28.22 -0.02 -6.10
N ASN A 20 29.15 -0.96 -6.00
CA ASN A 20 30.05 -1.10 -4.87
C ASN A 20 30.99 0.09 -4.74
N ASP A 21 31.51 0.60 -5.87
CA ASP A 21 32.36 1.80 -5.88
C ASP A 21 31.59 3.05 -5.46
N GLN A 22 30.33 3.22 -5.90
CA GLN A 22 29.45 4.30 -5.44
C GLN A 22 29.17 4.19 -3.92
N LEU A 23 28.93 2.99 -3.44
CA LEU A 23 28.73 2.75 -2.00
C LEU A 23 30.02 3.07 -1.22
N PHE A 24 31.16 2.63 -1.73
CA PHE A 24 32.47 2.92 -1.16
C PHE A 24 32.72 4.43 -1.05
N GLU A 25 32.55 5.18 -2.13
CA GLU A 25 32.72 6.65 -2.11
C GLU A 25 31.78 7.32 -1.08
N SER A 26 30.51 6.91 -1.04
CA SER A 26 29.53 7.43 -0.09
C SER A 26 29.90 7.10 1.36
N ALA A 27 30.31 5.88 1.62
CA ALA A 27 30.73 5.42 2.94
C ALA A 27 32.07 6.06 3.38
N ASP A 28 33.04 6.17 2.46
CA ASP A 28 34.34 6.83 2.73
C ASP A 28 34.13 8.30 3.08
N ASN A 29 33.33 9.03 2.32
CA ASN A 29 33.00 10.42 2.62
C ASN A 29 32.32 10.57 3.98
N ALA A 30 31.32 9.75 4.27
CA ALA A 30 30.63 9.79 5.56
C ALA A 30 31.59 9.50 6.74
N ASN A 31 32.42 8.46 6.63
CA ASN A 31 33.40 8.09 7.64
C ASN A 31 34.53 9.11 7.79
N LYS A 32 35.01 9.68 6.67
CA LYS A 32 36.07 10.68 6.67
C LYS A 32 35.69 11.92 7.47
N PHE A 33 34.49 12.44 7.28
CA PHE A 33 34.02 13.60 8.04
C PHE A 33 33.57 13.22 9.45
N GLY A 34 32.95 12.06 9.65
CA GLY A 34 32.48 11.62 10.98
C GLY A 34 33.60 11.26 11.95
N ASN A 35 34.68 10.63 11.46
CA ASN A 35 35.73 10.09 12.31
C ASN A 35 36.95 11.00 12.49
N ILE A 36 37.06 12.14 11.78
CA ILE A 36 38.22 13.02 11.89
C ILE A 36 38.20 13.92 13.14
N LEU A 37 37.02 14.25 13.65
CA LEU A 37 36.86 15.16 14.80
C LEU A 37 37.43 14.59 16.09
N MET A 38 37.24 13.30 16.37
CA MET A 38 37.76 12.67 17.60
C MET A 38 39.30 12.69 17.68
N PRO A 39 40.06 12.22 16.67
CA PRO A 39 41.53 12.29 16.70
C PRO A 39 42.06 13.73 16.81
N ILE A 40 41.44 14.69 16.08
CA ILE A 40 41.85 16.09 16.14
C ILE A 40 41.67 16.65 17.56
N ASN A 41 40.50 16.43 18.18
CA ASN A 41 40.23 16.89 19.54
C ASN A 41 41.19 16.24 20.56
N ALA A 42 41.49 14.95 20.40
CA ALA A 42 42.45 14.26 21.27
C ALA A 42 43.86 14.86 21.16
N GLN A 43 44.32 15.15 19.93
CA GLN A 43 45.65 15.77 19.72
C GLN A 43 45.68 17.21 20.22
N LEU A 44 44.64 18.01 20.04
CA LEU A 44 44.54 19.35 20.62
C LEU A 44 44.59 19.30 22.15
N GLY A 45 43.93 18.34 22.78
CA GLY A 45 44.00 18.10 24.20
C GLY A 45 45.42 17.75 24.69
N ASN A 46 46.14 16.90 23.94
CA ASN A 46 47.52 16.53 24.25
C ASN A 46 48.48 17.74 24.12
N VAL A 47 48.35 18.51 23.04
CA VAL A 47 49.15 19.73 22.82
C VAL A 47 48.88 20.75 23.94
N SER A 48 47.60 20.96 24.28
CA SER A 48 47.22 21.84 25.41
C SER A 48 47.84 21.38 26.71
N TYR A 49 47.79 20.07 27.00
CA TYR A 49 48.40 19.50 28.21
C TYR A 49 49.92 19.76 28.29
N VAL A 50 50.65 19.55 27.19
CA VAL A 50 52.10 19.80 27.12
C VAL A 50 52.42 21.27 27.31
N LEU A 51 51.69 22.18 26.67
CA LEU A 51 51.87 23.63 26.81
C LEU A 51 51.61 24.07 28.26
N VAL A 52 50.56 23.61 28.89
CA VAL A 52 50.23 23.90 30.29
C VAL A 52 51.34 23.36 31.22
N ALA A 53 51.85 22.15 30.97
CA ALA A 53 52.90 21.55 31.75
C ALA A 53 54.22 22.36 31.66
N LEU A 54 54.59 22.77 30.43
CA LEU A 54 55.83 23.56 30.21
C LEU A 54 55.72 24.95 30.83
N VAL A 55 54.70 25.71 30.51
CA VAL A 55 54.53 27.10 31.01
C VAL A 55 54.31 27.10 32.53
N GLY A 56 53.43 26.22 33.01
CA GLY A 56 53.12 26.08 34.41
C GLY A 56 54.33 25.59 35.24
N GLY A 57 55.15 24.72 34.63
CA GLY A 57 56.45 24.29 35.26
C GLY A 57 57.43 25.44 35.45
N ILE A 58 57.60 26.27 34.39
CA ILE A 58 58.47 27.47 34.49
C ILE A 58 57.96 28.43 35.57
N LEU A 59 56.64 28.75 35.55
CA LEU A 59 56.04 29.65 36.55
C LEU A 59 56.18 29.14 37.99
N ALA A 60 56.06 27.82 38.16
CA ALA A 60 56.21 27.19 39.48
C ALA A 60 57.70 27.18 40.01
N LEU A 61 58.64 27.00 39.06
CA LEU A 61 60.10 27.04 39.42
C LEU A 61 60.56 28.42 39.71
N GLU A 62 60.06 29.42 38.99
CA GLU A 62 60.46 30.84 39.22
C GLU A 62 59.62 31.51 40.30
N GLY A 63 58.62 30.84 40.87
CA GLY A 63 57.77 31.37 41.93
C GLY A 63 56.91 32.56 41.54
N ILE A 64 56.69 32.75 40.23
CA ILE A 64 55.94 33.88 39.68
C ILE A 64 54.46 33.79 40.08
N GLY A 65 53.92 34.85 40.70
CA GLY A 65 52.50 34.96 41.04
C GLY A 65 52.06 33.98 42.15
N GLY A 66 52.95 33.41 42.92
CA GLY A 66 52.63 32.41 43.94
C GLY A 66 52.10 31.08 43.34
N PHE A 67 52.47 30.76 42.08
CA PHE A 67 52.15 29.50 41.44
C PHE A 67 52.97 28.36 42.02
N THR A 68 52.37 27.26 42.44
CA THR A 68 52.96 26.11 43.05
C THR A 68 52.81 24.83 42.26
N LEU A 69 53.66 23.82 42.50
CA LEU A 69 53.54 22.51 41.88
C LEU A 69 52.14 21.85 42.10
N GLY A 70 51.56 22.09 43.30
CA GLY A 70 50.21 21.61 43.59
C GLY A 70 49.15 22.28 42.73
N LYS A 71 49.26 23.59 42.47
CA LYS A 71 48.40 24.32 41.58
C LYS A 71 48.57 23.83 40.14
N LEU A 72 49.81 23.55 39.70
CA LEU A 72 50.08 22.96 38.39
C LEU A 72 49.40 21.59 38.20
N ALA A 73 49.56 20.70 39.18
CA ALA A 73 48.97 19.36 39.16
C ALA A 73 47.44 19.44 39.08
N SER A 74 46.80 20.34 39.86
CA SER A 74 45.37 20.57 39.80
C SER A 74 44.93 21.07 38.41
N PHE A 75 45.66 22.04 37.85
CA PHE A 75 45.34 22.61 36.55
C PHE A 75 45.47 21.59 35.40
N LEU A 76 46.51 20.74 35.43
CA LEU A 76 46.69 19.64 34.48
C LEU A 76 45.56 18.63 34.57
N THR A 77 45.07 18.32 35.78
CA THR A 77 43.93 17.45 36.00
C THR A 77 42.64 18.06 35.41
N PHE A 78 42.41 19.36 35.65
CA PHE A 78 41.26 20.07 35.06
C PHE A 78 41.33 20.12 33.52
N ASN A 79 42.52 20.39 32.95
CA ASN A 79 42.72 20.42 31.51
C ASN A 79 42.39 19.07 30.87
N LYS A 80 42.83 17.96 31.49
CA LYS A 80 42.51 16.61 31.05
C LYS A 80 41.00 16.30 31.17
N SER A 81 40.39 16.70 32.29
CA SER A 81 38.95 16.49 32.53
C SER A 81 38.09 17.31 31.59
N PHE A 82 38.55 18.46 31.09
CA PHE A 82 37.83 19.32 30.16
C PHE A 82 37.77 18.75 28.75
N SER A 83 38.73 17.95 28.33
CA SER A 83 38.76 17.31 27.01
C SER A 83 37.67 16.25 26.82
N GLN A 84 37.25 15.61 27.93
CA GLN A 84 36.24 14.52 27.87
C GLN A 84 34.84 15.03 27.47
N PRO A 85 34.26 16.10 28.05
CA PRO A 85 33.01 16.68 27.62
C PRO A 85 33.02 17.15 26.16
N ILE A 86 34.14 17.68 25.66
CA ILE A 86 34.28 18.12 24.27
C ILE A 86 34.14 16.93 23.30
N ASN A 87 34.80 15.80 23.61
CA ASN A 87 34.67 14.58 22.83
C ASN A 87 33.23 14.04 22.86
N GLN A 88 32.57 14.08 24.02
CA GLN A 88 31.16 13.68 24.13
C GLN A 88 30.23 14.56 23.27
N LEU A 89 30.42 15.89 23.29
CA LEU A 89 29.67 16.81 22.44
C LEU A 89 29.88 16.53 20.96
N SER A 90 31.14 16.25 20.54
CA SER A 90 31.43 15.91 19.14
C SER A 90 30.71 14.63 18.68
N MET A 91 30.64 13.63 19.57
CA MET A 91 29.85 12.39 19.28
C MET A 91 28.33 12.68 19.18
N GLN A 92 27.83 13.56 20.08
CA GLN A 92 26.39 13.90 20.05
C GLN A 92 26.01 14.68 18.80
N ILE A 93 26.88 15.52 18.26
CA ILE A 93 26.62 16.22 16.97
C ILE A 93 26.40 15.21 15.85
N ASN A 94 27.22 14.17 15.73
CA ASN A 94 27.04 13.12 14.73
C ASN A 94 25.70 12.38 14.92
N ASN A 95 25.35 12.05 16.15
CA ASN A 95 24.06 11.40 16.45
C ASN A 95 22.87 12.30 16.08
N ILE A 96 22.96 13.62 16.32
CA ILE A 96 21.93 14.59 15.94
C ILE A 96 21.78 14.66 14.42
N VAL A 97 22.89 14.72 13.67
CA VAL A 97 22.84 14.74 12.19
C VAL A 97 22.18 13.48 11.63
N MET A 98 22.54 12.31 12.17
CA MET A 98 21.92 11.04 11.79
C MET A 98 20.42 11.00 12.14
N ALA A 99 20.06 11.51 13.33
CA ALA A 99 18.66 11.59 13.75
C ALA A 99 17.85 12.55 12.88
N LEU A 100 18.41 13.70 12.50
CA LEU A 100 17.76 14.67 11.59
C LEU A 100 17.50 14.06 10.21
N ALA A 101 18.50 13.35 9.64
CA ALA A 101 18.32 12.68 8.35
C ALA A 101 17.25 11.58 8.40
N GLY A 102 17.16 10.85 9.52
CA GLY A 102 16.07 9.87 9.73
C GLY A 102 14.72 10.55 9.92
N SER A 103 14.68 11.65 10.67
CA SER A 103 13.45 12.42 10.92
C SER A 103 12.89 13.04 9.65
N GLU A 104 13.73 13.56 8.77
CA GLU A 104 13.30 14.12 7.48
C GLU A 104 12.48 13.11 6.67
N ARG A 105 12.92 11.85 6.58
CA ARG A 105 12.19 10.80 5.89
C ARG A 105 10.84 10.49 6.53
N ILE A 106 10.80 10.47 7.88
CA ILE A 106 9.57 10.22 8.63
C ILE A 106 8.58 11.37 8.43
N PHE A 107 9.04 12.61 8.56
CA PHE A 107 8.18 13.78 8.39
C PHE A 107 7.72 13.94 6.95
N ASN A 108 8.56 13.68 5.96
CA ASN A 108 8.13 13.67 4.55
C ASN A 108 6.97 12.70 4.31
N LEU A 109 6.98 11.52 4.97
CA LEU A 109 5.86 10.58 4.90
C LEU A 109 4.62 11.07 5.67
N LEU A 110 4.82 11.68 6.85
CA LEU A 110 3.72 12.21 7.66
C LEU A 110 3.06 13.44 7.04
N ASP A 111 3.82 14.23 6.31
CA ASP A 111 3.37 15.47 5.64
C ASP A 111 2.77 15.17 4.24
N GLU A 112 2.79 13.91 3.78
CA GLU A 112 2.07 13.53 2.56
C GLU A 112 0.59 13.89 2.68
N LYS A 113 0.08 14.53 1.65
CA LYS A 113 -1.31 14.95 1.65
C LYS A 113 -2.24 13.74 1.63
N PRO A 114 -3.22 13.68 2.54
CA PRO A 114 -4.22 12.62 2.49
C PRO A 114 -5.03 12.71 1.20
N GLU A 115 -5.61 11.57 0.82
CA GLU A 115 -6.52 11.52 -0.31
C GLU A 115 -7.69 12.51 -0.09
N THR A 116 -7.93 13.39 -1.06
CA THR A 116 -9.06 14.33 -1.00
C THR A 116 -10.35 13.61 -1.33
N ASP A 117 -11.41 13.88 -0.57
CA ASP A 117 -12.76 13.35 -0.83
C ASP A 117 -13.80 14.44 -0.59
N ASP A 118 -14.26 15.05 -1.69
CA ASP A 118 -15.33 16.05 -1.69
C ASP A 118 -16.72 15.44 -1.92
N GLY A 119 -16.83 14.11 -1.85
CA GLY A 119 -18.08 13.38 -2.00
C GLY A 119 -19.08 13.69 -0.88
N TYR A 120 -20.34 13.83 -1.23
CA TYR A 120 -21.44 14.10 -0.28
C TYR A 120 -22.60 13.10 -0.39
N VAL A 121 -22.59 12.25 -1.41
CA VAL A 121 -23.51 11.13 -1.53
C VAL A 121 -22.97 9.97 -0.71
N THR A 122 -23.81 9.39 0.15
CA THR A 122 -23.42 8.32 1.07
C THR A 122 -24.20 7.04 0.80
N LEU A 123 -23.60 5.91 1.12
CA LEU A 123 -24.23 4.60 1.05
C LEU A 123 -24.96 4.30 2.36
N VAL A 124 -26.25 3.97 2.28
CA VAL A 124 -27.08 3.68 3.46
C VAL A 124 -27.82 2.36 3.29
N ARG A 125 -28.12 1.70 4.40
CA ARG A 125 -29.07 0.56 4.39
C ARG A 125 -30.46 1.09 4.11
N ALA A 126 -31.19 0.39 3.25
CA ALA A 126 -32.49 0.82 2.79
C ALA A 126 -33.54 -0.30 2.86
N LYS A 127 -34.79 0.10 2.86
CA LYS A 127 -35.95 -0.77 2.66
C LYS A 127 -36.90 -0.16 1.66
N LYS A 128 -37.68 -0.98 1.02
CA LYS A 128 -38.69 -0.54 0.03
C LYS A 128 -40.07 -0.76 0.63
N GLU A 129 -40.78 0.34 0.92
CA GLU A 129 -42.13 0.34 1.45
C GLU A 129 -43.04 1.14 0.50
N ASN A 130 -44.15 0.54 0.07
CA ASN A 130 -45.11 1.14 -0.85
C ASN A 130 -44.49 1.74 -2.14
N GLY A 131 -43.40 1.12 -2.62
CA GLY A 131 -42.70 1.56 -3.83
C GLY A 131 -41.67 2.67 -3.60
N GLN A 132 -41.56 3.22 -2.39
CA GLN A 132 -40.56 4.21 -2.01
C GLN A 132 -39.39 3.57 -1.26
N ILE A 133 -38.18 4.05 -1.54
CA ILE A 133 -36.96 3.61 -0.84
C ILE A 133 -36.73 4.56 0.34
N THR A 134 -36.53 3.98 1.51
CA THR A 134 -36.27 4.73 2.76
C THR A 134 -35.07 4.14 3.47
N GLU A 135 -34.30 4.99 4.14
CA GLU A 135 -33.19 4.59 4.99
C GLU A 135 -33.68 3.81 6.21
N CYS A 136 -32.97 2.77 6.60
CA CYS A 136 -33.24 1.98 7.79
C CYS A 136 -31.96 1.53 8.50
N SER A 137 -32.05 1.21 9.79
CA SER A 137 -30.94 0.68 10.58
C SER A 137 -30.81 -0.85 10.50
N GLU A 138 -31.85 -1.53 10.01
CA GLU A 138 -31.94 -2.97 9.95
C GLU A 138 -31.10 -3.56 8.80
N ARG A 139 -30.65 -4.82 8.97
CA ARG A 139 -29.94 -5.56 7.90
C ARG A 139 -30.97 -6.15 6.93
N THR A 140 -31.42 -5.36 5.97
CA THR A 140 -32.41 -5.77 4.95
C THR A 140 -31.77 -6.46 3.74
N GLY A 141 -30.43 -6.39 3.60
CA GLY A 141 -29.72 -6.81 2.38
C GLY A 141 -29.85 -5.81 1.22
N MET A 142 -30.61 -4.72 1.39
CA MET A 142 -30.77 -3.67 0.39
C MET A 142 -29.96 -2.44 0.76
N TRP A 143 -29.28 -1.85 -0.21
CA TRP A 143 -28.51 -0.63 -0.08
C TRP A 143 -29.04 0.45 -1.03
N ALA A 144 -28.89 1.72 -0.65
CA ALA A 144 -29.24 2.84 -1.50
C ALA A 144 -28.24 3.99 -1.32
N TRP A 145 -28.05 4.76 -2.38
CA TRP A 145 -27.36 6.03 -2.36
C TRP A 145 -28.27 7.10 -1.78
N LYS A 146 -27.84 7.73 -0.69
CA LYS A 146 -28.48 8.91 -0.11
C LYS A 146 -27.86 10.15 -0.75
N HIS A 147 -28.59 10.75 -1.67
CA HIS A 147 -28.17 11.96 -2.37
C HIS A 147 -28.86 13.17 -1.80
N VAL A 148 -28.12 14.00 -1.06
CA VAL A 148 -28.63 15.28 -0.54
C VAL A 148 -28.35 16.35 -1.59
N HIS A 149 -29.40 16.96 -2.13
CA HIS A 149 -29.28 18.04 -3.10
C HIS A 149 -28.81 19.32 -2.42
N GLN A 150 -27.66 19.86 -2.86
CA GLN A 150 -27.06 21.05 -2.24
C GLN A 150 -27.89 22.35 -2.46
N ALA A 151 -28.77 22.35 -3.48
CA ALA A 151 -29.54 23.54 -3.86
C ALA A 151 -30.72 23.79 -2.94
N ASP A 152 -31.43 22.76 -2.49
CA ASP A 152 -32.70 22.86 -1.73
C ASP A 152 -32.75 21.97 -0.48
N GLY A 153 -31.70 21.17 -0.24
CA GLY A 153 -31.61 20.23 0.89
C GLY A 153 -32.52 19.01 0.76
N SER A 154 -33.17 18.79 -0.39
CA SER A 154 -33.96 17.59 -0.65
C SER A 154 -33.07 16.34 -0.67
N VAL A 155 -33.63 15.18 -0.30
CA VAL A 155 -32.92 13.91 -0.23
C VAL A 155 -33.58 12.90 -1.15
N ASP A 156 -32.81 12.40 -2.10
CA ASP A 156 -33.19 11.29 -2.95
C ASP A 156 -32.49 9.99 -2.52
N TYR A 157 -33.24 8.89 -2.57
CA TYR A 157 -32.69 7.55 -2.34
C TYR A 157 -32.70 6.77 -3.66
N ILE A 158 -31.52 6.41 -4.16
CA ILE A 158 -31.33 5.68 -5.41
C ILE A 158 -30.85 4.28 -5.05
N GLU A 159 -31.57 3.25 -5.48
CA GLU A 159 -31.22 1.85 -5.23
C GLU A 159 -29.84 1.53 -5.79
N LEU A 160 -28.99 0.89 -4.98
CA LEU A 160 -27.69 0.41 -5.39
C LEU A 160 -27.88 -0.82 -6.30
N LYS A 161 -27.61 -0.70 -7.60
CA LYS A 161 -27.78 -1.76 -8.60
C LYS A 161 -26.51 -2.14 -9.33
N GLY A 162 -25.53 -1.22 -9.36
CA GLY A 162 -24.28 -1.43 -10.05
C GLY A 162 -24.32 -1.11 -11.55
N ASP A 163 -25.07 -0.07 -11.93
CA ASP A 163 -25.00 0.52 -13.28
C ASP A 163 -23.76 1.42 -13.37
N VAL A 164 -22.86 1.17 -14.32
CA VAL A 164 -21.62 1.96 -14.49
C VAL A 164 -21.54 2.49 -15.91
N VAL A 165 -21.41 3.80 -16.06
CA VAL A 165 -21.32 4.48 -17.36
C VAL A 165 -20.11 5.41 -17.40
N PHE A 166 -19.28 5.26 -18.40
CA PHE A 166 -18.24 6.22 -18.82
C PHE A 166 -18.79 7.00 -20.01
N ASP A 167 -18.60 8.29 -20.02
CA ASP A 167 -19.15 9.23 -20.99
C ASP A 167 -17.99 10.19 -21.37
N ASP A 168 -17.40 9.96 -22.54
CA ASP A 168 -16.30 10.74 -23.13
C ASP A 168 -15.11 10.94 -22.16
N VAL A 169 -14.59 9.84 -21.59
CA VAL A 169 -13.60 9.88 -20.52
C VAL A 169 -12.18 9.95 -21.07
N ASP A 170 -11.46 11.01 -20.70
CA ASP A 170 -10.04 11.19 -20.92
C ASP A 170 -9.27 11.04 -19.60
N PHE A 171 -8.17 10.27 -19.63
CA PHE A 171 -7.33 10.09 -18.44
C PHE A 171 -5.87 9.79 -18.76
N GLY A 172 -4.97 10.40 -17.98
CA GLY A 172 -3.54 10.10 -17.93
C GLY A 172 -2.99 10.21 -16.50
N TYR A 173 -2.07 9.32 -16.12
CA TYR A 173 -1.39 9.40 -14.83
C TYR A 173 -0.49 10.63 -14.71
N ASN A 174 0.01 11.12 -15.86
CA ASN A 174 0.75 12.37 -15.97
C ASN A 174 0.02 13.26 -16.99
N PRO A 175 -0.05 14.59 -16.75
CA PRO A 175 -0.73 15.51 -17.66
C PRO A 175 -0.23 15.45 -19.12
N ASP A 176 1.05 15.13 -19.30
CA ASP A 176 1.69 15.08 -20.62
C ASP A 176 1.51 13.74 -21.36
N LYS A 177 0.92 12.73 -20.70
CA LYS A 177 0.77 11.40 -21.28
C LYS A 177 -0.61 10.83 -20.96
N MET A 178 -1.53 11.06 -21.88
CA MET A 178 -2.86 10.45 -21.82
C MET A 178 -2.78 8.94 -22.09
N VAL A 179 -3.59 8.19 -21.38
CA VAL A 179 -3.72 6.71 -21.46
C VAL A 179 -5.07 6.30 -22.03
N LEU A 180 -6.12 7.03 -21.66
CA LEU A 180 -7.47 6.84 -22.18
C LEU A 180 -7.86 8.10 -22.96
N HIS A 181 -8.52 7.89 -24.12
CA HIS A 181 -8.97 8.96 -24.99
C HIS A 181 -10.42 8.71 -25.39
N ASN A 182 -11.32 9.63 -25.05
CA ASN A 182 -12.73 9.60 -25.43
C ASN A 182 -13.37 8.22 -25.17
N VAL A 183 -13.20 7.67 -23.97
CA VAL A 183 -13.68 6.32 -23.66
C VAL A 183 -15.14 6.37 -23.26
N ASP A 184 -15.99 5.70 -24.08
CA ASP A 184 -17.39 5.40 -23.78
C ASP A 184 -17.52 3.94 -23.36
N LEU A 185 -18.14 3.70 -22.21
CA LEU A 185 -18.40 2.37 -21.68
C LEU A 185 -19.72 2.38 -20.92
N PHE A 186 -20.49 1.32 -21.04
CA PHE A 186 -21.67 1.11 -20.20
C PHE A 186 -21.75 -0.34 -19.73
N ALA A 187 -22.12 -0.51 -18.47
CA ALA A 187 -22.33 -1.80 -17.85
C ALA A 187 -23.65 -1.76 -17.08
N THR A 188 -24.65 -2.50 -17.57
CA THR A 188 -25.94 -2.61 -16.89
C THR A 188 -25.89 -3.63 -15.74
N PRO A 189 -26.78 -3.52 -14.73
CA PRO A 189 -26.80 -4.43 -13.59
C PRO A 189 -26.82 -5.91 -14.00
N GLY A 190 -25.86 -6.67 -13.44
CA GLY A 190 -25.70 -8.10 -13.72
C GLY A 190 -24.93 -8.46 -14.99
N GLN A 191 -24.48 -7.48 -15.78
CA GLN A 191 -23.73 -7.69 -17.02
C GLN A 191 -22.27 -7.99 -16.75
N LYS A 192 -21.68 -8.91 -17.52
CA LYS A 192 -20.27 -9.26 -17.48
C LYS A 192 -19.52 -8.65 -18.67
N ILE A 193 -18.55 -7.78 -18.39
CA ILE A 193 -17.72 -7.10 -19.37
C ILE A 193 -16.29 -7.62 -19.30
N ALA A 194 -15.74 -8.10 -20.41
CA ALA A 194 -14.35 -8.52 -20.51
C ALA A 194 -13.50 -7.47 -21.20
N PHE A 195 -12.45 -7.03 -20.54
CA PHE A 195 -11.39 -6.21 -21.14
C PHE A 195 -10.31 -7.11 -21.72
N VAL A 196 -10.04 -6.94 -23.02
CA VAL A 196 -9.02 -7.67 -23.77
C VAL A 196 -8.08 -6.66 -24.43
N GLY A 197 -6.81 -6.97 -24.54
CA GLY A 197 -5.82 -6.09 -25.18
C GLY A 197 -4.42 -6.33 -24.66
N SER A 198 -3.43 -5.73 -25.32
CA SER A 198 -2.02 -5.82 -24.93
C SER A 198 -1.75 -5.17 -23.57
N THR A 199 -0.61 -5.50 -22.98
CA THR A 199 -0.14 -4.78 -21.77
C THR A 199 0.04 -3.29 -22.10
N GLY A 200 -0.49 -2.42 -21.24
CA GLY A 200 -0.49 -0.98 -21.48
C GLY A 200 -1.70 -0.42 -22.24
N ALA A 201 -2.65 -1.25 -22.67
CA ALA A 201 -3.88 -0.80 -23.38
C ALA A 201 -4.92 -0.08 -22.50
N GLY A 202 -4.62 0.22 -21.23
CA GLY A 202 -5.53 0.97 -20.35
C GLY A 202 -6.51 0.12 -19.54
N LYS A 203 -6.51 -1.22 -19.63
CA LYS A 203 -7.46 -2.09 -18.92
C LYS A 203 -7.47 -1.85 -17.40
N THR A 204 -6.31 -1.90 -16.77
CA THR A 204 -6.15 -1.64 -15.33
C THR A 204 -6.47 -0.17 -14.99
N THR A 205 -6.25 0.75 -15.93
CA THR A 205 -6.60 2.16 -15.75
C THR A 205 -8.10 2.33 -15.61
N ILE A 206 -8.91 1.68 -16.47
CA ILE A 206 -10.39 1.71 -16.36
C ILE A 206 -10.84 1.19 -14.98
N THR A 207 -10.30 0.04 -14.53
CA THR A 207 -10.68 -0.51 -13.22
C THR A 207 -10.25 0.40 -12.06
N ASN A 208 -9.09 1.07 -12.16
CA ASN A 208 -8.65 2.06 -11.17
C ASN A 208 -9.57 3.28 -11.11
N LEU A 209 -10.13 3.70 -12.25
CA LEU A 209 -11.09 4.82 -12.31
C LEU A 209 -12.45 4.43 -11.75
N ILE A 210 -12.93 3.19 -11.94
CA ILE A 210 -14.16 2.70 -11.31
C ILE A 210 -14.02 2.71 -9.77
N ASN A 211 -12.84 2.35 -9.24
CA ASN A 211 -12.54 2.42 -7.80
C ASN A 211 -12.24 3.86 -7.30
N ARG A 212 -12.19 4.83 -8.22
CA ARG A 212 -11.83 6.21 -7.93
C ARG A 212 -10.50 6.30 -7.15
N PHE A 213 -9.50 5.50 -7.54
CA PHE A 213 -8.12 5.68 -7.05
C PHE A 213 -7.47 6.91 -7.69
N TYR A 214 -8.00 7.35 -8.82
CA TYR A 214 -7.63 8.57 -9.53
C TYR A 214 -8.90 9.28 -10.00
N ASP A 215 -8.88 10.61 -10.02
CA ASP A 215 -9.94 11.43 -10.60
C ASP A 215 -9.60 11.71 -12.08
N ILE A 216 -10.61 11.71 -12.96
CA ILE A 216 -10.47 11.92 -14.40
C ILE A 216 -10.19 13.38 -14.73
N GLN A 217 -9.50 13.62 -15.86
CA GLN A 217 -9.23 14.98 -16.36
C GLN A 217 -10.43 15.56 -17.13
N ASP A 218 -11.09 14.75 -17.97
CA ASP A 218 -12.28 15.15 -18.72
C ASP A 218 -13.28 14.02 -18.84
N GLY A 219 -14.53 14.34 -19.20
CA GLY A 219 -15.63 13.39 -19.28
C GLY A 219 -16.40 13.21 -17.98
N LYS A 220 -17.14 12.10 -17.87
CA LYS A 220 -17.92 11.74 -16.68
C LYS A 220 -17.98 10.24 -16.48
N ILE A 221 -17.83 9.82 -15.22
CA ILE A 221 -18.13 8.46 -14.79
C ILE A 221 -19.35 8.52 -13.88
N ARG A 222 -20.39 7.73 -14.20
CA ARG A 222 -21.60 7.63 -13.38
C ARG A 222 -21.73 6.22 -12.81
N TYR A 223 -22.18 6.16 -11.58
CA TYR A 223 -22.53 4.94 -10.88
C TYR A 223 -23.97 5.06 -10.40
N ASP A 224 -24.86 4.15 -10.88
CA ASP A 224 -26.32 4.25 -10.69
C ASP A 224 -26.89 5.63 -11.06
N GLY A 225 -26.38 6.21 -12.15
CA GLY A 225 -26.77 7.55 -12.64
C GLY A 225 -26.12 8.73 -11.90
N ILE A 226 -25.43 8.50 -10.79
CA ILE A 226 -24.77 9.52 -9.99
C ILE A 226 -23.33 9.71 -10.49
N ASN A 227 -22.89 10.96 -10.67
CA ASN A 227 -21.47 11.23 -10.95
C ASN A 227 -20.61 10.71 -9.80
N ILE A 228 -19.64 9.87 -10.10
CA ILE A 228 -18.78 9.18 -9.12
C ILE A 228 -18.04 10.18 -8.20
N ASN A 229 -17.74 11.40 -8.68
CA ASN A 229 -17.08 12.43 -7.90
C ASN A 229 -17.97 13.01 -6.77
N LYS A 230 -19.30 12.81 -6.85
CA LYS A 230 -20.23 13.19 -5.79
C LYS A 230 -20.37 12.15 -4.69
N ILE A 231 -19.98 10.91 -4.96
CA ILE A 231 -20.06 9.80 -4.01
C ILE A 231 -18.83 9.83 -3.11
N LYS A 232 -18.99 9.64 -1.82
CA LYS A 232 -17.86 9.47 -0.90
C LYS A 232 -17.03 8.25 -1.32
N LYS A 233 -15.71 8.40 -1.35
CA LYS A 233 -14.78 7.35 -1.81
C LYS A 233 -14.90 6.07 -1.01
N ASP A 234 -15.02 6.18 0.32
CA ASP A 234 -15.19 5.01 1.19
C ASP A 234 -16.50 4.27 0.90
N ASP A 235 -17.60 5.00 0.71
CA ASP A 235 -18.90 4.43 0.40
C ASP A 235 -18.94 3.81 -1.00
N LEU A 236 -18.30 4.46 -1.98
CA LEU A 236 -18.12 3.91 -3.32
C LEU A 236 -17.36 2.57 -3.27
N ARG A 237 -16.20 2.55 -2.61
CA ARG A 237 -15.34 1.37 -2.49
C ARG A 237 -16.02 0.25 -1.70
N HIS A 238 -16.85 0.61 -0.71
CA HIS A 238 -17.65 -0.38 0.02
C HIS A 238 -18.69 -1.09 -0.88
N SER A 239 -19.17 -0.42 -1.93
CA SER A 239 -20.10 -1.01 -2.91
C SER A 239 -19.40 -1.87 -3.98
N LEU A 240 -18.07 -1.88 -4.03
CA LEU A 240 -17.26 -2.57 -5.03
C LEU A 240 -16.52 -3.76 -4.39
N GLY A 241 -16.46 -4.87 -5.10
CA GLY A 241 -15.58 -5.99 -4.76
C GLY A 241 -14.43 -6.10 -5.74
N ILE A 242 -13.24 -6.32 -5.25
CA ILE A 242 -12.05 -6.48 -6.09
C ILE A 242 -11.34 -7.80 -5.79
N VAL A 243 -10.98 -8.53 -6.85
CA VAL A 243 -10.10 -9.70 -6.78
C VAL A 243 -8.93 -9.44 -7.72
N LEU A 244 -7.77 -9.17 -7.13
CA LEU A 244 -6.54 -8.86 -7.87
C LEU A 244 -5.78 -10.13 -8.23
N GLN A 245 -4.93 -10.02 -9.26
CA GLN A 245 -3.98 -11.07 -9.67
C GLN A 245 -3.03 -11.43 -8.52
N ASP A 246 -2.40 -10.41 -7.92
CA ASP A 246 -1.52 -10.57 -6.78
C ASP A 246 -2.35 -10.45 -5.50
N THR A 247 -2.68 -11.61 -4.93
CA THR A 247 -3.47 -11.68 -3.71
C THR A 247 -2.59 -11.43 -2.51
N HIS A 248 -2.85 -10.35 -1.78
CA HIS A 248 -2.21 -10.06 -0.50
C HIS A 248 -3.04 -10.58 0.68
N LEU A 249 -2.38 -11.34 1.55
CA LEU A 249 -2.96 -11.88 2.77
C LEU A 249 -2.26 -11.29 3.99
N PHE A 250 -3.06 -10.94 5.00
CA PHE A 250 -2.54 -10.40 6.25
C PHE A 250 -1.95 -11.52 7.13
N THR A 251 -0.99 -11.17 7.97
CA THR A 251 -0.51 -12.03 9.06
C THR A 251 -1.63 -12.12 10.11
N ALA A 252 -2.53 -13.08 9.90
CA ALA A 252 -3.73 -13.32 10.66
C ALA A 252 -4.26 -14.74 10.36
N THR A 253 -5.31 -15.19 11.04
CA THR A 253 -5.94 -16.48 10.73
C THR A 253 -6.60 -16.46 9.35
N VAL A 254 -6.87 -17.64 8.79
CA VAL A 254 -7.67 -17.78 7.56
C VAL A 254 -9.05 -17.15 7.74
N MET A 255 -9.69 -17.37 8.90
CA MET A 255 -10.97 -16.78 9.27
C MET A 255 -10.96 -15.26 9.19
N GLU A 256 -9.95 -14.62 9.81
CA GLU A 256 -9.80 -13.17 9.84
C GLU A 256 -9.47 -12.60 8.45
N ASN A 257 -8.69 -13.32 7.66
CA ASN A 257 -8.40 -12.92 6.28
C ASN A 257 -9.65 -12.89 5.39
N ILE A 258 -10.58 -13.82 5.55
CA ILE A 258 -11.86 -13.79 4.83
C ILE A 258 -12.77 -12.70 5.42
N ARG A 259 -12.88 -12.62 6.77
CA ARG A 259 -13.69 -11.62 7.48
C ARG A 259 -13.29 -10.18 7.17
N TYR A 260 -12.08 -9.96 6.67
CA TYR A 260 -11.64 -8.63 6.25
C TYR A 260 -12.56 -7.97 5.20
N GLY A 261 -13.26 -8.77 4.38
CA GLY A 261 -14.27 -8.26 3.45
C GLY A 261 -15.53 -7.70 4.12
N LYS A 262 -15.83 -8.13 5.36
CA LYS A 262 -16.96 -7.68 6.18
C LYS A 262 -16.63 -7.92 7.65
N LEU A 263 -16.12 -6.90 8.33
CA LEU A 263 -15.54 -7.02 9.68
C LEU A 263 -16.53 -7.47 10.75
N ASP A 264 -17.82 -7.20 10.58
CA ASP A 264 -18.91 -7.58 11.47
C ASP A 264 -19.58 -8.93 11.10
N ALA A 265 -18.97 -9.70 10.19
CA ALA A 265 -19.48 -11.00 9.78
C ALA A 265 -19.35 -12.07 10.87
N THR A 266 -20.37 -12.93 10.99
CA THR A 266 -20.31 -14.10 11.87
C THR A 266 -19.43 -15.21 11.28
N ASP A 267 -19.04 -16.18 12.12
CA ASP A 267 -18.24 -17.32 11.67
C ASP A 267 -18.97 -18.13 10.59
N GLU A 268 -20.30 -18.26 10.71
CA GLU A 268 -21.15 -18.94 9.74
C GLU A 268 -21.18 -18.22 8.40
N GLU A 269 -21.22 -16.88 8.40
CA GLU A 269 -21.13 -16.07 7.18
C GLU A 269 -19.77 -16.26 6.48
N VAL A 270 -18.67 -16.30 7.26
CA VAL A 270 -17.33 -16.56 6.74
C VAL A 270 -17.22 -17.94 6.10
N ILE A 271 -17.74 -18.97 6.78
CA ILE A 271 -17.76 -20.35 6.26
C ILE A 271 -18.61 -20.45 4.99
N ALA A 272 -19.75 -19.77 4.95
CA ALA A 272 -20.60 -19.73 3.76
C ALA A 272 -19.89 -19.08 2.57
N ALA A 273 -19.18 -17.96 2.78
CA ALA A 273 -18.39 -17.31 1.75
C ALA A 273 -17.23 -18.21 1.26
N ALA A 274 -16.54 -18.89 2.17
CA ALA A 274 -15.49 -19.85 1.81
C ALA A 274 -16.03 -21.03 0.96
N LYS A 275 -17.22 -21.55 1.30
CA LYS A 275 -17.89 -22.59 0.49
C LYS A 275 -18.27 -22.08 -0.91
N LEU A 276 -18.80 -20.86 -1.02
CA LEU A 276 -19.11 -20.24 -2.31
C LEU A 276 -17.86 -20.15 -3.17
N ALA A 277 -16.75 -19.71 -2.60
CA ALA A 277 -15.47 -19.57 -3.26
C ALA A 277 -14.75 -20.91 -3.52
N ASN A 278 -15.29 -22.05 -3.12
CA ASN A 278 -14.63 -23.37 -3.15
C ASN A 278 -13.34 -23.44 -2.27
N ALA A 279 -13.21 -22.55 -1.29
CA ALA A 279 -12.07 -22.53 -0.38
C ALA A 279 -12.19 -23.52 0.79
N ASP A 280 -13.40 -23.82 1.24
CA ASP A 280 -13.71 -24.62 2.44
C ASP A 280 -12.97 -25.98 2.47
N THR A 281 -12.91 -26.65 1.33
CA THR A 281 -12.27 -27.99 1.23
C THR A 281 -10.79 -27.96 1.57
N PHE A 282 -10.03 -27.00 1.02
CA PHE A 282 -8.60 -26.90 1.33
C PHE A 282 -8.35 -26.32 2.73
N ILE A 283 -9.22 -25.44 3.22
CA ILE A 283 -9.10 -24.87 4.56
C ILE A 283 -9.16 -25.98 5.61
N HIS A 284 -10.06 -26.94 5.45
CA HIS A 284 -10.13 -28.11 6.36
C HIS A 284 -8.91 -29.04 6.29
N GLN A 285 -8.09 -28.95 5.25
CA GLN A 285 -6.83 -29.71 5.13
C GLN A 285 -5.66 -29.01 5.82
N LEU A 286 -5.82 -27.75 6.23
CA LEU A 286 -4.80 -27.03 7.00
C LEU A 286 -4.77 -27.53 8.45
N PRO A 287 -3.63 -27.47 9.14
CA PRO A 287 -3.46 -28.04 10.48
C PRO A 287 -4.53 -27.59 11.50
N ASP A 288 -4.89 -26.31 11.50
CA ASP A 288 -5.86 -25.71 12.41
C ASP A 288 -7.12 -25.20 11.67
N GLY A 289 -7.35 -25.67 10.43
CA GLY A 289 -8.48 -25.28 9.61
C GLY A 289 -8.59 -23.75 9.45
N TYR A 290 -9.75 -23.18 9.74
CA TYR A 290 -10.00 -21.74 9.70
C TYR A 290 -9.14 -20.92 10.68
N ASN A 291 -8.63 -21.53 11.75
CA ASN A 291 -7.76 -20.89 12.74
C ASN A 291 -6.27 -20.95 12.37
N THR A 292 -5.93 -21.56 11.24
CA THR A 292 -4.54 -21.60 10.76
C THR A 292 -4.01 -20.19 10.57
N LEU A 293 -2.88 -19.87 11.22
CA LEU A 293 -2.21 -18.60 11.10
C LEU A 293 -1.45 -18.52 9.76
N LEU A 294 -1.74 -17.50 8.99
CA LEU A 294 -1.01 -17.16 7.76
C LEU A 294 0.10 -16.16 8.08
N THR A 295 1.27 -16.37 7.49
CA THR A 295 2.45 -15.51 7.66
C THR A 295 3.08 -15.21 6.31
N GLY A 296 3.84 -14.11 6.21
CA GLY A 296 4.60 -13.80 5.01
C GLY A 296 3.74 -13.77 3.74
N ASP A 297 2.60 -13.06 3.79
CA ASP A 297 1.67 -12.94 2.65
C ASP A 297 1.08 -14.29 2.19
N GLY A 298 0.87 -15.21 3.15
CA GLY A 298 0.38 -16.55 2.87
C GLY A 298 1.40 -17.45 2.16
N ALA A 299 2.70 -17.29 2.49
CA ALA A 299 3.79 -18.07 1.89
C ALA A 299 3.64 -19.59 2.05
N ASN A 300 2.85 -20.03 3.03
CA ASN A 300 2.51 -21.43 3.28
C ASN A 300 1.35 -21.96 2.41
N LEU A 301 0.78 -21.12 1.55
CA LEU A 301 -0.31 -21.47 0.63
C LEU A 301 0.16 -21.44 -0.83
N SER A 302 -0.44 -22.29 -1.67
CA SER A 302 -0.27 -22.18 -3.11
C SER A 302 -0.94 -20.90 -3.65
N GLN A 303 -0.54 -20.45 -4.84
CA GLN A 303 -1.15 -19.28 -5.48
C GLN A 303 -2.66 -19.44 -5.66
N GLY A 304 -3.12 -20.62 -6.08
CA GLY A 304 -4.55 -20.90 -6.23
C GLY A 304 -5.31 -20.84 -4.91
N GLN A 305 -4.72 -21.37 -3.81
CA GLN A 305 -5.33 -21.27 -2.48
C GLN A 305 -5.46 -19.82 -2.01
N ARG A 306 -4.41 -18.98 -2.22
CA ARG A 306 -4.50 -17.55 -1.93
C ARG A 306 -5.61 -16.87 -2.72
N GLN A 307 -5.74 -17.20 -4.01
CA GLN A 307 -6.80 -16.65 -4.86
C GLN A 307 -8.21 -17.08 -4.41
N LEU A 308 -8.40 -18.32 -3.97
CA LEU A 308 -9.68 -18.76 -3.39
C LEU A 308 -10.03 -17.97 -2.11
N LEU A 309 -9.05 -17.61 -1.28
CA LEU A 309 -9.28 -16.73 -0.11
C LEU A 309 -9.65 -15.30 -0.54
N ALA A 310 -9.04 -14.76 -1.60
CA ALA A 310 -9.42 -13.45 -2.14
C ALA A 310 -10.86 -13.46 -2.68
N ILE A 311 -11.26 -14.54 -3.38
CA ILE A 311 -12.64 -14.73 -3.84
C ILE A 311 -13.60 -14.80 -2.66
N ALA A 312 -13.25 -15.55 -1.59
CA ALA A 312 -14.07 -15.62 -0.37
C ALA A 312 -14.20 -14.27 0.34
N ARG A 313 -13.12 -13.47 0.37
CA ARG A 313 -13.11 -12.10 0.88
C ARG A 313 -14.05 -11.18 0.09
N ALA A 314 -14.07 -11.28 -1.22
CA ALA A 314 -15.01 -10.54 -2.07
C ALA A 314 -16.45 -11.07 -1.92
N ALA A 315 -16.63 -12.37 -1.75
CA ALA A 315 -17.94 -12.99 -1.58
C ALA A 315 -18.66 -12.56 -0.29
N ILE A 316 -17.93 -12.44 0.83
CA ILE A 316 -18.53 -12.05 2.11
C ILE A 316 -18.93 -10.56 2.14
N ALA A 317 -18.26 -9.71 1.35
CA ALA A 317 -18.62 -8.30 1.18
C ALA A 317 -19.94 -8.13 0.41
N ASP A 318 -20.30 -9.12 -0.42
CA ASP A 318 -21.54 -9.17 -1.25
C ASP A 318 -21.79 -7.89 -2.09
N PRO A 319 -20.80 -7.39 -2.83
CA PRO A 319 -20.94 -6.15 -3.58
C PRO A 319 -21.75 -6.38 -4.88
N PRO A 320 -22.53 -5.38 -5.36
CA PRO A 320 -23.24 -5.48 -6.64
C PRO A 320 -22.33 -5.36 -7.86
N VAL A 321 -21.13 -4.79 -7.71
CA VAL A 321 -20.14 -4.64 -8.77
C VAL A 321 -18.84 -5.34 -8.38
N LEU A 322 -18.30 -6.10 -9.32
CA LEU A 322 -17.04 -6.83 -9.15
C LEU A 322 -16.02 -6.38 -10.18
N ILE A 323 -14.78 -6.28 -9.73
CA ILE A 323 -13.60 -6.07 -10.57
C ILE A 323 -12.68 -7.26 -10.37
N LEU A 324 -12.43 -8.00 -11.44
CA LEU A 324 -11.64 -9.22 -11.40
C LEU A 324 -10.45 -9.09 -12.34
N ASP A 325 -9.24 -9.26 -11.79
CA ASP A 325 -8.02 -9.36 -12.59
C ASP A 325 -7.61 -10.83 -12.70
N GLU A 326 -7.84 -11.42 -13.88
CA GLU A 326 -7.69 -12.84 -14.12
C GLU A 326 -6.28 -13.19 -14.60
N ALA A 327 -5.31 -13.31 -13.71
CA ALA A 327 -4.00 -13.84 -14.05
C ALA A 327 -3.73 -15.14 -13.28
N THR A 328 -4.07 -16.24 -13.92
CA THR A 328 -3.88 -17.59 -13.37
C THR A 328 -2.75 -18.36 -14.07
N SER A 329 -1.81 -17.64 -14.69
CA SER A 329 -0.72 -18.21 -15.51
C SER A 329 0.22 -19.16 -14.75
N SER A 330 0.16 -19.20 -13.43
CA SER A 330 1.06 -19.99 -12.55
C SER A 330 0.33 -21.02 -11.70
N ILE A 331 -0.93 -21.34 -12.01
CA ILE A 331 -1.75 -22.30 -11.25
C ILE A 331 -1.86 -23.60 -12.05
N ASP A 332 -1.80 -24.75 -11.37
CA ASP A 332 -2.02 -26.04 -12.00
C ASP A 332 -3.46 -26.19 -12.51
N THR A 333 -3.69 -26.97 -13.56
CA THR A 333 -4.96 -27.09 -14.26
C THR A 333 -6.13 -27.52 -13.37
N ARG A 334 -5.88 -28.33 -12.32
CA ARG A 334 -6.95 -28.80 -11.44
C ARG A 334 -7.41 -27.67 -10.49
N THR A 335 -6.48 -27.00 -9.86
CA THR A 335 -6.75 -25.86 -8.96
C THR A 335 -7.35 -24.70 -9.75
N GLU A 336 -6.88 -24.48 -10.98
CA GLU A 336 -7.42 -23.49 -11.91
C GLU A 336 -8.93 -23.67 -12.10
N LYS A 337 -9.40 -24.89 -12.38
CA LYS A 337 -10.83 -25.18 -12.55
C LYS A 337 -11.64 -24.86 -11.28
N ILE A 338 -11.08 -25.11 -10.10
CA ILE A 338 -11.73 -24.82 -8.81
C ILE A 338 -11.85 -23.31 -8.61
N VAL A 339 -10.78 -22.57 -8.92
CA VAL A 339 -10.75 -21.10 -8.85
C VAL A 339 -11.78 -20.50 -9.84
N GLN A 340 -11.80 -20.99 -11.09
CA GLN A 340 -12.74 -20.51 -12.10
C GLN A 340 -14.20 -20.76 -11.70
N ASP A 341 -14.53 -21.95 -11.15
CA ASP A 341 -15.88 -22.24 -10.65
C ASP A 341 -16.26 -21.32 -9.48
N GLY A 342 -15.32 -21.02 -8.59
CA GLY A 342 -15.52 -20.04 -7.50
C GLY A 342 -15.77 -18.63 -8.03
N MET A 343 -15.01 -18.19 -9.02
CA MET A 343 -15.20 -16.89 -9.68
C MET A 343 -16.57 -16.84 -10.41
N ASP A 344 -16.94 -17.89 -11.15
CA ASP A 344 -18.22 -17.95 -11.85
C ASP A 344 -19.42 -17.88 -10.88
N LYS A 345 -19.31 -18.51 -9.71
CA LYS A 345 -20.31 -18.41 -8.65
C LYS A 345 -20.39 -16.99 -8.09
N LEU A 346 -19.22 -16.37 -7.85
CA LEU A 346 -19.14 -15.00 -7.32
C LEU A 346 -19.76 -13.99 -8.29
N MET A 347 -19.57 -14.16 -9.60
CA MET A 347 -20.06 -13.22 -10.62
C MET A 347 -21.57 -13.24 -10.84
N ARG A 348 -22.28 -14.31 -10.45
CA ARG A 348 -23.71 -14.47 -10.76
C ARG A 348 -24.54 -13.34 -10.17
N GLY A 349 -25.31 -12.67 -11.05
CA GLY A 349 -26.22 -11.59 -10.68
C GLY A 349 -25.55 -10.27 -10.35
N ARG A 350 -24.23 -10.16 -10.56
CA ARG A 350 -23.46 -8.94 -10.31
C ARG A 350 -22.90 -8.35 -11.59
N THR A 351 -22.85 -7.03 -11.66
CA THR A 351 -22.12 -6.34 -12.72
C THR A 351 -20.62 -6.64 -12.55
N THR A 352 -19.99 -7.17 -13.59
CA THR A 352 -18.62 -7.65 -13.45
C THR A 352 -17.71 -7.13 -14.54
N PHE A 353 -16.62 -6.51 -14.16
CA PHE A 353 -15.52 -6.11 -15.02
C PHE A 353 -14.38 -7.10 -14.87
N VAL A 354 -14.01 -7.79 -15.95
CA VAL A 354 -12.95 -8.81 -15.93
C VAL A 354 -11.81 -8.39 -16.84
N ILE A 355 -10.60 -8.24 -16.31
CA ILE A 355 -9.39 -8.16 -17.14
C ILE A 355 -9.09 -9.59 -17.57
N ALA A 356 -9.51 -9.94 -18.79
CA ALA A 356 -9.49 -11.30 -19.27
C ALA A 356 -8.14 -11.66 -19.89
N HIS A 357 -7.48 -12.66 -19.32
CA HIS A 357 -6.29 -13.29 -19.85
C HIS A 357 -6.56 -14.65 -20.51
N ARG A 358 -7.83 -15.09 -20.49
CA ARG A 358 -8.26 -16.39 -20.98
C ARG A 358 -9.42 -16.29 -21.96
N LEU A 359 -9.36 -17.16 -22.98
CA LEU A 359 -10.41 -17.23 -23.99
C LEU A 359 -11.77 -17.69 -23.42
N SER A 360 -11.76 -18.54 -22.38
CA SER A 360 -12.98 -19.00 -21.69
C SER A 360 -13.74 -17.85 -21.04
N THR A 361 -13.03 -16.94 -20.38
CA THR A 361 -13.62 -15.76 -19.73
C THR A 361 -14.21 -14.80 -20.75
N VAL A 362 -13.48 -14.57 -21.85
CA VAL A 362 -13.92 -13.72 -22.95
C VAL A 362 -15.19 -14.30 -23.59
N ARG A 363 -15.21 -15.61 -23.84
CA ARG A 363 -16.34 -16.29 -24.47
C ARG A 363 -17.64 -16.23 -23.66
N ASN A 364 -17.52 -16.23 -22.33
CA ASN A 364 -18.66 -16.24 -21.41
C ASN A 364 -19.03 -14.81 -20.94
N SER A 365 -18.56 -13.77 -21.61
CA SER A 365 -18.88 -12.37 -21.29
C SER A 365 -20.00 -11.86 -22.20
N ASP A 366 -20.81 -10.95 -21.66
CA ASP A 366 -21.91 -10.32 -22.39
C ASP A 366 -21.41 -9.23 -23.34
N CYS A 367 -20.30 -8.59 -22.99
CA CYS A 367 -19.63 -7.58 -23.79
C CYS A 367 -18.10 -7.78 -23.73
N ILE A 368 -17.42 -7.52 -24.85
CA ILE A 368 -15.98 -7.57 -24.96
C ILE A 368 -15.50 -6.20 -25.42
N MET A 369 -14.59 -5.61 -24.64
CA MET A 369 -13.90 -4.37 -24.95
C MET A 369 -12.43 -4.64 -25.28
N VAL A 370 -11.97 -4.10 -26.39
CA VAL A 370 -10.61 -4.32 -26.90
C VAL A 370 -9.85 -3.01 -26.95
#